data_9203bd7dec14bfd8e1c3fe415a6aa71c
#
_entry.id   9203bd7dec14bfd8e1c3fe415a6aa71c
#
_cell.length_a   1.000
_cell.length_b   1.000
_cell.length_c   1.000
_cell.angle_alpha   90.00
_cell.angle_beta   90.00
_cell.angle_gamma   90.00
#
_symmetry.space_group_name_H-M   'P 1'
#
loop_
_entity.id
_entity.type
_entity.pdbx_description
1 polymer ?
#
loop_
_entity_poly.entity_id
_entity_poly.type
_entity_poly.pdbx_seq_one_letter_code
_entity_poly.pdbx_strand_id
1 'polypeptide(L)'
;MSNPYNTKVPADRLIEKNTGLVKKYAYFYAGRVQKAAEVEDLLQVGMMGLIEAAHKYENREGVAFESYARMRIKGSIVDYLRKISNLCRTTVKQKQITDKAKRMLELKLGRIPDAGEVAKELKITSVELSR
;
A
#
# COMPACT_ATOMS: atom_id res chain seq x y z
N MET A 1 -38.76 0.62 -6.38
CA MET A 1 -39.49 1.51 -5.45
C MET A 1 -38.80 1.53 -4.10
N SER A 2 -38.37 2.69 -3.68
CA SER A 2 -37.71 2.82 -2.39
C SER A 2 -38.74 2.69 -1.28
N ASN A 3 -38.50 1.75 -0.40
CA ASN A 3 -39.25 1.62 0.83
C ASN A 3 -39.07 2.94 1.64
N PRO A 4 -40.16 3.64 2.03
CA PRO A 4 -40.02 4.90 2.76
C PRO A 4 -39.32 4.74 4.13
N TYR A 5 -39.21 3.51 4.62
CA TYR A 5 -38.44 3.22 5.84
C TYR A 5 -36.99 2.84 5.58
N ASN A 6 -36.63 2.66 4.33
CA ASN A 6 -35.27 2.34 3.92
C ASN A 6 -34.65 3.58 3.26
N THR A 7 -34.42 4.58 4.07
CA THR A 7 -33.74 5.80 3.62
C THR A 7 -32.26 5.51 3.43
N LYS A 8 -31.94 4.82 2.33
CA LYS A 8 -30.56 4.67 1.94
C LYS A 8 -30.10 6.03 1.41
N VAL A 9 -29.22 6.68 2.18
CA VAL A 9 -28.58 7.91 1.73
C VAL A 9 -27.75 7.57 0.49
N PRO A 10 -27.88 8.33 -0.60
CA PRO A 10 -27.09 8.09 -1.79
C PRO A 10 -25.59 8.04 -1.46
N ALA A 11 -24.87 7.11 -2.10
CA ALA A 11 -23.44 6.94 -1.89
C ALA A 11 -22.66 8.25 -2.09
N ASP A 12 -23.03 9.04 -3.08
CA ASP A 12 -22.40 10.33 -3.38
C ASP A 12 -22.46 11.29 -2.20
N ARG A 13 -23.59 11.32 -1.51
CA ARG A 13 -23.79 12.17 -0.34
C ARG A 13 -22.94 11.72 0.85
N LEU A 14 -22.85 10.41 1.05
CA LEU A 14 -22.00 9.84 2.10
C LEU A 14 -20.54 10.16 1.85
N ILE A 15 -20.12 10.12 0.60
CA ILE A 15 -18.74 10.45 0.22
C ILE A 15 -18.47 11.94 0.49
N GLU A 16 -19.32 12.83 0.00
CA GLU A 16 -19.15 14.28 0.18
C GLU A 16 -19.07 14.70 1.64
N LYS A 17 -19.92 14.14 2.49
CA LYS A 17 -19.95 14.47 3.91
C LYS A 17 -18.72 14.00 4.68
N ASN A 18 -18.02 13.00 4.17
CA ASN A 18 -16.95 12.36 4.91
C ASN A 18 -15.55 12.53 4.29
N THR A 19 -15.41 13.37 3.27
CA THR A 19 -14.10 13.68 2.68
C THR A 19 -13.11 14.25 3.69
N GLY A 20 -13.61 14.96 4.69
CA GLY A 20 -12.79 15.50 5.78
C GLY A 20 -12.08 14.42 6.59
N LEU A 21 -12.69 13.25 6.74
CA LEU A 21 -12.08 12.10 7.40
C LEU A 21 -10.88 11.58 6.62
N VAL A 22 -10.98 11.56 5.30
CA VAL A 22 -9.88 11.13 4.42
C VAL A 22 -8.68 12.04 4.61
N LYS A 23 -8.89 13.36 4.59
CA LYS A 23 -7.83 14.35 4.81
C LYS A 23 -7.20 14.17 6.19
N LYS A 24 -8.02 14.03 7.22
CA LYS A 24 -7.56 13.84 8.60
C LYS A 24 -6.61 12.66 8.73
N TYR A 25 -7.01 11.50 8.23
CA TYR A 25 -6.20 10.28 8.33
C TYR A 25 -4.98 10.31 7.40
N ALA A 26 -5.12 10.85 6.19
CA ALA A 26 -4.00 10.95 5.27
C ALA A 26 -2.88 11.82 5.84
N TYR A 27 -3.20 12.99 6.37
CA TYR A 27 -2.21 13.87 7.00
C TYR A 27 -1.64 13.29 8.28
N PHE A 28 -2.46 12.62 9.06
CA PHE A 28 -2.01 11.94 10.28
C PHE A 28 -0.93 10.90 9.98
N TYR A 29 -1.18 10.04 9.01
CA TYR A 29 -0.23 8.98 8.65
C TYR A 29 0.97 9.50 7.87
N ALA A 30 0.79 10.51 7.02
CA ALA A 30 1.89 11.13 6.29
C ALA A 30 2.94 11.73 7.23
N GLY A 31 2.50 12.32 8.34
CA GLY A 31 3.40 12.88 9.35
C GLY A 31 4.19 11.84 10.12
N ARG A 32 3.78 10.58 10.10
CA ARG A 32 4.41 9.49 10.84
C ARG A 32 5.30 8.61 10.00
N VAL A 33 5.20 8.69 8.68
CA VAL A 33 5.96 7.85 7.77
C VAL A 33 7.00 8.70 7.07
N GLN A 34 8.27 8.42 7.33
CA GLN A 34 9.36 9.14 6.70
C GLN A 34 9.53 8.71 5.25
N LYS A 35 9.24 9.61 4.31
CA LYS A 35 9.59 9.51 2.89
C LYS A 35 9.06 8.30 2.10
N ALA A 36 8.29 7.37 2.69
CA ALA A 36 7.81 6.19 1.99
C ALA A 36 6.53 6.45 1.19
N ALA A 37 5.76 7.49 1.54
CA ALA A 37 4.55 7.84 0.83
C ALA A 37 4.28 9.33 0.95
N GLU A 38 3.85 9.95 -0.14
CA GLU A 38 3.42 11.32 -0.15
C GLU A 38 1.96 11.40 0.31
N VAL A 39 1.59 12.53 0.92
CA VAL A 39 0.22 12.73 1.40
C VAL A 39 -0.81 12.56 0.28
N GLU A 40 -0.46 12.93 -0.94
CA GLU A 40 -1.33 12.81 -2.10
C GLU A 40 -1.72 11.35 -2.37
N ASP A 41 -0.76 10.44 -2.26
CA ASP A 41 -1.02 9.00 -2.42
C ASP A 41 -1.96 8.49 -1.32
N LEU A 42 -1.76 8.95 -0.10
CA LEU A 42 -2.60 8.55 1.03
C LEU A 42 -4.02 9.12 0.90
N LEU A 43 -4.15 10.33 0.36
CA LEU A 43 -5.46 10.92 0.06
C LEU A 43 -6.21 10.08 -0.98
N GLN A 44 -5.55 9.65 -2.03
CA GLN A 44 -6.16 8.81 -3.07
C GLN A 44 -6.59 7.45 -2.50
N VAL A 45 -5.72 6.80 -1.76
CA VAL A 45 -6.02 5.50 -1.15
C VAL A 45 -7.16 5.62 -0.14
N GLY A 46 -7.14 6.66 0.67
CA GLY A 46 -8.21 6.93 1.64
C GLY A 46 -9.55 7.21 0.96
N MET A 47 -9.54 7.95 -0.15
CA MET A 47 -10.74 8.20 -0.94
C MET A 47 -11.30 6.91 -1.53
N MET A 48 -10.47 6.02 -2.02
CA MET A 48 -10.90 4.70 -2.50
C MET A 48 -11.59 3.91 -1.39
N GLY A 49 -11.02 3.93 -0.19
CA GLY A 49 -11.63 3.30 0.99
C GLY A 49 -12.98 3.89 1.35
N LEU A 50 -13.10 5.22 1.28
CA LEU A 50 -14.37 5.91 1.52
C LEU A 50 -15.43 5.56 0.47
N ILE A 51 -15.05 5.55 -0.81
CA ILE A 51 -15.95 5.20 -1.91
C ILE A 51 -16.47 3.77 -1.75
N GLU A 52 -15.59 2.83 -1.48
CA GLU A 52 -15.99 1.43 -1.22
C GLU A 52 -16.94 1.34 -0.01
N ALA A 53 -16.62 2.05 1.05
CA ALA A 53 -17.46 2.08 2.25
C ALA A 53 -18.86 2.60 1.93
N ALA A 54 -18.94 3.68 1.14
CA ALA A 54 -20.23 4.28 0.78
C ALA A 54 -21.10 3.34 -0.05
N HIS A 55 -20.50 2.57 -0.95
CA HIS A 55 -21.24 1.62 -1.79
C HIS A 55 -21.62 0.33 -1.04
N LYS A 56 -20.81 -0.09 -0.08
CA LYS A 56 -21.06 -1.34 0.67
C LYS A 56 -21.84 -1.12 1.96
N TYR A 57 -22.02 0.12 2.37
CA TYR A 57 -22.69 0.41 3.63
C TYR A 57 -24.15 0.01 3.59
N GLU A 58 -24.54 -0.77 4.56
CA GLU A 58 -25.95 -1.08 4.83
C GLU A 58 -26.28 -0.50 6.20
N ASN A 59 -27.38 0.24 6.28
CA ASN A 59 -27.82 0.82 7.55
C ASN A 59 -28.36 -0.27 8.47
N ARG A 60 -27.44 -1.03 9.08
CA ARG A 60 -27.77 -2.02 10.09
C ARG A 60 -27.75 -1.34 11.46
N GLU A 61 -28.62 -1.81 12.34
CA GLU A 61 -28.71 -1.28 13.70
C GLU A 61 -27.35 -1.26 14.39
N GLY A 62 -27.00 -0.11 14.94
CA GLY A 62 -25.86 0.07 15.81
C GLY A 62 -24.57 0.53 15.18
N VAL A 63 -24.50 0.65 13.85
CA VAL A 63 -23.28 1.11 13.19
C VAL A 63 -23.57 2.33 12.32
N ALA A 64 -23.11 3.50 12.77
CA ALA A 64 -23.18 4.72 11.99
C ALA A 64 -22.21 4.64 10.81
N PHE A 65 -22.59 5.22 9.68
CA PHE A 65 -21.73 5.25 8.51
C PHE A 65 -20.37 5.87 8.81
N GLU A 66 -20.32 6.94 9.58
CA GLU A 66 -19.07 7.62 9.92
C GLU A 66 -18.07 6.67 10.59
N SER A 67 -18.52 5.85 11.53
CA SER A 67 -17.68 4.86 12.22
C SER A 67 -17.18 3.80 11.25
N TYR A 68 -18.05 3.33 10.36
CA TYR A 68 -17.69 2.36 9.33
C TYR A 68 -16.70 2.95 8.34
N ALA A 69 -16.93 4.20 7.91
CA ALA A 69 -16.04 4.91 7.00
C ALA A 69 -14.65 5.10 7.60
N ARG A 70 -14.56 5.50 8.88
CA ARG A 70 -13.28 5.65 9.57
C ARG A 70 -12.46 4.36 9.52
N MET A 71 -13.10 3.26 9.83
CA MET A 71 -12.44 1.96 9.84
C MET A 71 -11.94 1.58 8.44
N ARG A 72 -12.75 1.83 7.42
CA ARG A 72 -12.38 1.51 6.03
C ARG A 72 -11.29 2.42 5.48
N ILE A 73 -11.37 3.71 5.75
CA ILE A 73 -10.36 4.69 5.32
C ILE A 73 -9.01 4.37 5.98
N LYS A 74 -9.03 4.23 7.30
CA LYS A 74 -7.83 3.88 8.07
C LYS A 74 -7.23 2.56 7.59
N GLY A 75 -8.05 1.54 7.40
CA GLY A 75 -7.61 0.23 6.92
C GLY A 75 -6.95 0.30 5.54
N SER A 76 -7.51 1.08 4.62
CA SER A 76 -6.95 1.25 3.29
C SER A 76 -5.58 1.93 3.32
N ILE A 77 -5.44 2.98 4.12
CA ILE A 77 -4.19 3.71 4.26
C ILE A 77 -3.11 2.83 4.91
N VAL A 78 -3.43 2.17 6.01
CA VAL A 78 -2.49 1.27 6.72
C VAL A 78 -2.05 0.11 5.81
N ASP A 79 -2.99 -0.48 5.08
CA ASP A 79 -2.70 -1.56 4.13
C ASP A 79 -1.74 -1.10 3.03
N TYR A 80 -1.99 0.07 2.48
CA TYR A 80 -1.11 0.69 1.48
C TYR A 80 0.31 0.91 2.02
N LEU A 81 0.41 1.46 3.24
CA LEU A 81 1.71 1.70 3.89
C LEU A 81 2.48 0.40 4.13
N ARG A 82 1.78 -0.67 4.49
CA ARG A 82 2.39 -1.99 4.66
C ARG A 82 2.93 -2.54 3.34
N LYS A 83 2.19 -2.37 2.26
CA LYS A 83 2.62 -2.80 0.92
C LYS A 83 3.87 -2.06 0.48
N ILE A 84 3.92 -0.74 0.66
CA ILE A 84 5.10 0.07 0.34
C ILE A 84 6.29 -0.36 1.17
N SER A 85 6.11 -0.56 2.47
CA SER A 85 7.17 -1.00 3.37
C SER A 85 7.75 -2.35 2.94
N ASN A 86 6.88 -3.28 2.57
CA ASN A 86 7.31 -4.60 2.08
C ASN A 86 8.08 -4.50 0.76
N LEU A 87 7.62 -3.66 -0.16
CA LEU A 87 8.32 -3.42 -1.43
C LEU A 87 9.70 -2.80 -1.20
N CYS A 88 9.81 -1.84 -0.29
CA CYS A 88 11.09 -1.22 0.07
C CYS A 88 12.04 -2.24 0.67
N ARG A 89 11.59 -3.09 1.57
CA ARG A 89 12.41 -4.16 2.16
C ARG A 89 12.89 -5.14 1.10
N THR A 90 12.00 -5.55 0.20
CA THR A 90 12.32 -6.45 -0.91
C THR A 90 13.36 -5.83 -1.84
N THR A 91 13.21 -4.55 -2.18
CA THR A 91 14.16 -3.82 -3.02
C THR A 91 15.53 -3.72 -2.39
N VAL A 92 15.62 -3.38 -1.10
CA VAL A 92 16.89 -3.31 -0.36
C VAL A 92 17.56 -4.68 -0.31
N LYS A 93 16.79 -5.72 -0.01
CA LYS A 93 17.28 -7.09 0.05
C LYS A 93 17.82 -7.54 -1.31
N GLN A 94 17.09 -7.26 -2.38
CA GLN A 94 17.48 -7.58 -3.75
C GLN A 94 18.78 -6.86 -4.14
N LYS A 95 18.91 -5.60 -3.76
CA LYS A 95 20.14 -4.82 -3.99
C LYS A 95 21.33 -5.44 -3.27
N GLN A 96 21.16 -5.84 -2.01
CA GLN A 96 22.21 -6.48 -1.23
C GLN A 96 22.67 -7.79 -1.88
N ILE A 97 21.74 -8.61 -2.33
CA ILE A 97 22.02 -9.88 -3.04
C ILE A 97 22.80 -9.61 -4.33
N THR A 98 22.36 -8.63 -5.11
CA THR A 98 23.02 -8.24 -6.37
C THR A 98 24.46 -7.74 -6.13
N ASP A 99 24.64 -6.85 -5.15
CA ASP A 99 25.97 -6.31 -4.81
C ASP A 99 26.93 -7.39 -4.33
N LYS A 100 26.42 -8.33 -3.55
CA LYS A 100 27.22 -9.49 -3.10
C LYS A 100 27.65 -10.37 -4.27
N ALA A 101 26.71 -10.66 -5.19
CA ALA A 101 27.02 -11.44 -6.39
C ALA A 101 28.08 -10.77 -7.25
N LYS A 102 27.98 -9.45 -7.43
CA LYS A 102 28.98 -8.68 -8.18
C LYS A 102 30.36 -8.77 -7.56
N ARG A 103 30.46 -8.61 -6.23
CA ARG A 103 31.75 -8.70 -5.53
C ARG A 103 32.37 -10.09 -5.64
N MET A 104 31.58 -11.13 -5.50
CA MET A 104 32.07 -12.52 -5.63
C MET A 104 32.58 -12.79 -7.04
N LEU A 105 31.88 -12.33 -8.07
CA LEU A 105 32.31 -12.48 -9.46
C LEU A 105 33.57 -11.70 -9.77
N GLU A 106 33.68 -10.49 -9.25
CA GLU A 106 34.85 -9.62 -9.42
C GLU A 106 36.10 -10.31 -8.87
N LEU A 107 35.98 -10.94 -7.71
CA LEU A 107 37.07 -11.71 -7.11
C LEU A 107 37.45 -12.93 -7.95
N LYS A 108 36.48 -13.66 -8.52
CA LYS A 108 36.71 -14.82 -9.37
C LYS A 108 37.35 -14.47 -10.72
N LEU A 109 36.86 -13.41 -11.34
CA LEU A 109 37.24 -13.03 -12.69
C LEU A 109 38.47 -12.12 -12.74
N GLY A 110 38.77 -11.44 -11.62
CA GLY A 110 39.84 -10.45 -11.57
C GLY A 110 39.55 -9.18 -12.39
N ARG A 111 38.27 -8.98 -12.74
CA ARG A 111 37.79 -7.81 -13.49
C ARG A 111 36.36 -7.53 -13.12
N ILE A 112 35.85 -6.37 -13.49
CA ILE A 112 34.45 -6.01 -13.28
C ILE A 112 33.57 -6.90 -14.16
N PRO A 113 32.60 -7.65 -13.57
CA PRO A 113 31.71 -8.50 -14.36
C PRO A 113 30.72 -7.66 -15.18
N ASP A 114 30.31 -8.18 -16.35
CA ASP A 114 29.27 -7.57 -17.15
C ASP A 114 27.88 -7.94 -16.62
N ALA A 115 26.85 -7.27 -17.17
CA ALA A 115 25.46 -7.49 -16.75
C ALA A 115 24.99 -8.94 -16.96
N GLY A 116 25.44 -9.58 -18.04
CA GLY A 116 25.09 -10.98 -18.34
C GLY A 116 25.68 -11.94 -17.32
N GLU A 117 26.91 -11.73 -16.94
CA GLU A 117 27.60 -12.56 -15.95
C GLU A 117 26.94 -12.42 -14.58
N VAL A 118 26.56 -11.22 -14.19
CA VAL A 118 25.85 -10.96 -12.93
C VAL A 118 24.47 -11.62 -12.94
N ALA A 119 23.74 -11.53 -14.03
CA ALA A 119 22.42 -12.16 -14.17
C ALA A 119 22.50 -13.67 -14.05
N LYS A 120 23.52 -14.28 -14.61
CA LYS A 120 23.79 -15.71 -14.52
C LYS A 120 24.05 -16.14 -13.08
N GLU A 121 24.88 -15.41 -12.36
CA GLU A 121 25.19 -15.65 -10.95
C GLU A 121 23.97 -15.49 -10.06
N LEU A 122 23.14 -14.50 -10.32
CA LEU A 122 21.89 -14.27 -9.59
C LEU A 122 20.90 -15.42 -9.78
N LYS A 123 20.83 -16.02 -10.96
CA LYS A 123 19.99 -17.20 -11.21
C LYS A 123 20.43 -18.39 -10.37
N ILE A 124 21.72 -18.64 -10.28
CA ILE A 124 22.28 -19.71 -9.47
C ILE A 124 21.96 -19.50 -7.99
N THR A 125 22.19 -18.30 -7.50
CA THR A 125 21.91 -17.91 -6.12
C THR A 125 20.42 -18.05 -5.81
N SER A 126 19.57 -17.63 -6.73
CA SER A 126 18.11 -17.73 -6.59
C SER A 126 17.64 -19.18 -6.48
N VAL A 127 18.21 -20.06 -7.29
CA VAL A 127 17.92 -21.52 -7.24
C VAL A 127 18.40 -22.14 -5.93
N GLU A 128 19.56 -21.75 -5.44
CA GLU A 128 20.10 -22.23 -4.17
C GLU A 128 19.25 -21.81 -2.99
N LEU A 129 18.75 -20.57 -2.99
CA LEU A 129 17.91 -20.03 -1.92
C LEU A 129 16.51 -20.67 -1.89
N SER A 130 16.03 -21.19 -3.01
CA SER A 130 14.71 -21.82 -3.10
C SER A 130 14.70 -23.30 -2.74
N ARG A 131 15.85 -23.87 -2.40
CA ARG A 131 15.94 -25.26 -1.94
C ARG A 131 15.70 -25.33 -0.42
#